data_a1de9394af6afead9550f63f07b303a9
#
_entry.id   a1de9394af6afead9550f63f07b303a9
#
_cell.length_a   1.000
_cell.length_b   1.000
_cell.length_c   1.000
_cell.angle_alpha   90.00
_cell.angle_beta   90.00
_cell.angle_gamma   90.00
#
_symmetry.space_group_name_H-M   'P 1'
#
loop_
_entity.id
_entity.type
_entity.pdbx_description
1 polymer ?
#
loop_
_entity_poly.entity_id
_entity_poly.type
_entity_poly.pdbx_seq_one_letter_code
_entity_poly.pdbx_strand_id
1 'polypeptide(L)'
;YFGFIENKKIIELLQNIHIFSFPSVWPETSCIAAIEAMAAGCKVVTTNLGALYETCTPFANFVSFDKNLDNLEKKFAKSLTNTISNYWSEENQKKIKLQHETINLTYSWETRSVEWIKFFDEARKAK
;
A
#
# COMPACT_ATOMS: atom_id res chain seq x y z
N TYR A 1 -0.68 20.77 -4.48
CA TYR A 1 -2.01 20.17 -4.32
C TYR A 1 -2.79 20.26 -5.64
N PHE A 2 -3.22 19.11 -6.16
CA PHE A 2 -3.91 19.04 -7.47
C PHE A 2 -5.44 19.13 -7.37
N GLY A 3 -5.97 19.20 -6.14
CA GLY A 3 -7.41 19.12 -5.93
C GLY A 3 -7.96 17.73 -6.25
N PHE A 4 -9.25 17.68 -6.60
CA PHE A 4 -9.88 16.44 -7.05
C PHE A 4 -9.45 16.13 -8.50
N ILE A 5 -8.93 14.91 -8.71
CA ILE A 5 -8.57 14.39 -10.04
C ILE A 5 -9.18 13.00 -10.23
N GLU A 6 -9.44 12.64 -11.48
CA GLU A 6 -9.99 11.33 -11.84
C GLU A 6 -9.02 10.20 -11.50
N ASN A 7 -9.55 9.04 -11.08
CA ASN A 7 -8.76 7.88 -10.69
C ASN A 7 -7.77 7.45 -11.79
N LYS A 8 -8.16 7.49 -13.07
CA LYS A 8 -7.26 7.18 -14.18
C LYS A 8 -5.98 8.04 -14.16
N LYS A 9 -6.12 9.34 -13.89
CA LYS A 9 -4.97 10.26 -13.79
C LYS A 9 -4.14 9.98 -12.53
N ILE A 10 -4.76 9.54 -11.43
CA ILE A 10 -4.03 9.11 -10.23
C ILE A 10 -3.14 7.92 -10.55
N ILE A 11 -3.65 6.91 -11.25
CA ILE A 11 -2.88 5.74 -11.65
C ILE A 11 -1.69 6.14 -12.54
N GLU A 12 -1.91 7.01 -13.52
CA GLU A 12 -0.84 7.54 -14.39
C GLU A 12 0.23 8.30 -13.58
N LEU A 13 -0.18 9.08 -12.57
CA LEU A 13 0.75 9.77 -11.67
C LEU A 13 1.55 8.80 -10.82
N LEU A 14 0.91 7.79 -10.23
CA LEU A 14 1.56 6.79 -9.38
C LEU A 14 2.65 6.03 -10.14
N GLN A 15 2.48 5.75 -11.43
CA GLN A 15 3.50 5.12 -12.27
C GLN A 15 4.78 5.95 -12.44
N ASN A 16 4.71 7.26 -12.15
CA ASN A 16 5.83 8.19 -12.23
C ASN A 16 6.38 8.59 -10.84
N ILE A 17 5.86 8.00 -9.78
CA ILE A 17 6.24 8.28 -8.39
C ILE A 17 7.03 7.10 -7.82
N HIS A 18 8.10 7.41 -7.10
CA HIS A 18 8.96 6.39 -6.49
C HIS A 18 8.48 5.94 -5.11
N ILE A 19 7.97 6.88 -4.32
CA ILE A 19 7.60 6.64 -2.92
C ILE A 19 6.21 7.22 -2.66
N PHE A 20 5.33 6.37 -2.15
CA PHE A 20 4.02 6.77 -1.62
C PHE A 20 4.12 6.91 -0.11
N SER A 21 4.03 8.16 0.36
CA SER A 21 4.14 8.54 1.76
C SER A 21 2.76 8.78 2.35
N PHE A 22 2.33 7.91 3.27
CA PHE A 22 0.98 7.95 3.85
C PHE A 22 1.02 7.92 5.38
N PRO A 23 1.22 9.07 6.06
CA PRO A 23 1.29 9.16 7.52
C PRO A 23 -0.11 9.12 8.15
N SER A 24 -0.84 8.02 7.97
CA SER A 24 -2.21 7.92 8.49
C SER A 24 -2.25 8.00 10.01
N VAL A 25 -3.15 8.83 10.52
CA VAL A 25 -3.50 8.96 11.94
C VAL A 25 -4.91 8.43 12.22
N TRP A 26 -5.53 7.83 11.23
CA TRP A 26 -6.85 7.24 11.29
C TRP A 26 -6.76 5.71 11.10
N PRO A 27 -7.51 4.89 11.86
CA PRO A 27 -7.51 3.44 11.68
C PRO A 27 -8.26 3.07 10.39
N GLU A 28 -7.51 2.88 9.32
CA GLU A 28 -8.03 2.46 8.02
C GLU A 28 -8.66 1.06 8.10
N THR A 29 -9.76 0.86 7.37
CA THR A 29 -10.38 -0.47 7.21
C THR A 29 -9.77 -1.26 6.06
N SER A 30 -9.38 -0.57 5.01
CA SER A 30 -8.57 -1.01 3.88
C SER A 30 -8.15 0.24 3.12
N CYS A 31 -6.92 0.34 2.71
CA CYS A 31 -6.42 1.54 2.03
C CYS A 31 -6.21 1.26 0.55
N ILE A 32 -7.23 1.51 -0.28
CA ILE A 32 -7.16 1.33 -1.74
C ILE A 32 -6.01 2.15 -2.32
N ALA A 33 -5.79 3.37 -1.85
CA ALA A 33 -4.69 4.22 -2.33
C ALA A 33 -3.30 3.57 -2.10
N ALA A 34 -3.11 2.88 -0.98
CA ALA A 34 -1.87 2.14 -0.73
C ALA A 34 -1.75 0.90 -1.65
N ILE A 35 -2.85 0.21 -1.91
CA ILE A 35 -2.88 -0.93 -2.85
C ILE A 35 -2.54 -0.44 -4.27
N GLU A 36 -3.17 0.63 -4.74
CA GLU A 36 -2.90 1.24 -6.05
C GLU A 36 -1.45 1.72 -6.17
N ALA A 37 -0.90 2.34 -5.12
CA ALA A 37 0.49 2.75 -5.10
C ALA A 37 1.46 1.55 -5.16
N MET A 38 1.19 0.48 -4.41
CA MET A 38 1.99 -0.74 -4.46
C MET A 38 1.88 -1.43 -5.82
N ALA A 39 0.68 -1.46 -6.41
CA ALA A 39 0.44 -2.01 -7.75
C ALA A 39 1.15 -1.21 -8.84
N ALA A 40 1.30 0.10 -8.68
CA ALA A 40 2.06 0.97 -9.58
C ALA A 40 3.58 0.85 -9.41
N GLY A 41 4.06 0.16 -8.36
CA GLY A 41 5.49 -0.01 -8.07
C GLY A 41 6.06 1.07 -7.14
N CYS A 42 5.22 1.86 -6.47
CA CYS A 42 5.70 2.79 -5.45
C CYS A 42 6.15 2.05 -4.20
N LYS A 43 7.28 2.45 -3.61
CA LYS A 43 7.62 2.03 -2.25
C LYS A 43 6.72 2.75 -1.26
N VAL A 44 5.99 2.00 -0.45
CA VAL A 44 5.05 2.57 0.54
C VAL A 44 5.75 2.80 1.88
N VAL A 45 5.57 4.01 2.44
CA VAL A 45 5.92 4.36 3.82
C VAL A 45 4.63 4.77 4.53
N THR A 46 4.22 4.05 5.56
CA THR A 46 2.95 4.29 6.24
C THR A 46 3.02 3.95 7.72
N THR A 47 2.01 4.34 8.48
CA THR A 47 1.84 3.88 9.87
C THR A 47 1.28 2.45 9.91
N ASN A 48 1.47 1.76 11.03
CA ASN A 48 0.89 0.43 11.25
C ASN A 48 -0.50 0.48 11.90
N LEU A 49 -1.27 1.54 11.60
CA LEU A 49 -2.57 1.79 12.22
C LEU A 49 -3.71 1.15 11.43
N GLY A 50 -4.64 0.51 12.15
CA GLY A 50 -5.78 -0.18 11.53
C GLY A 50 -5.35 -1.29 10.57
N ALA A 51 -6.05 -1.45 9.47
CA ALA A 51 -5.79 -2.48 8.47
C ALA A 51 -4.57 -2.18 7.56
N LEU A 52 -3.88 -1.04 7.72
CA LEU A 52 -2.68 -0.74 6.92
C LEU A 52 -1.59 -1.80 7.08
N TYR A 53 -1.43 -2.33 8.30
CA TYR A 53 -0.47 -3.41 8.52
C TYR A 53 -0.83 -4.65 7.69
N GLU A 54 -2.09 -5.09 7.74
CA GLU A 54 -2.58 -6.23 6.97
C GLU A 54 -2.49 -5.99 5.46
N THR A 55 -2.96 -4.81 5.00
CA THR A 55 -3.03 -4.47 3.59
C THR A 55 -1.65 -4.36 2.93
N CYS A 56 -0.66 -3.82 3.65
CA CYS A 56 0.63 -3.45 3.07
C CYS A 56 1.79 -4.40 3.45
N THR A 57 1.54 -5.41 4.29
CA THR A 57 2.55 -6.45 4.61
C THR A 57 2.75 -7.39 3.40
N PRO A 58 3.97 -7.83 3.10
CA PRO A 58 5.24 -7.53 3.79
C PRO A 58 6.04 -6.39 3.14
N PHE A 59 5.43 -5.56 2.32
CA PHE A 59 6.13 -4.69 1.37
C PHE A 59 6.39 -3.28 1.89
N ALA A 60 5.47 -2.70 2.71
CA ALA A 60 5.62 -1.33 3.19
C ALA A 60 6.70 -1.19 4.27
N ASN A 61 7.25 0.01 4.37
CA ASN A 61 8.02 0.44 5.52
C ASN A 61 7.06 1.02 6.55
N PHE A 62 6.88 0.31 7.66
CA PHE A 62 5.95 0.70 8.71
C PHE A 62 6.60 1.59 9.76
N VAL A 63 5.87 2.63 10.15
CA VAL A 63 6.16 3.48 11.30
C VAL A 63 5.16 3.15 12.41
N SER A 64 5.66 2.79 13.59
CA SER A 64 4.78 2.53 14.73
C SER A 64 3.98 3.78 15.07
N PHE A 65 2.65 3.63 15.06
CA PHE A 65 1.75 4.72 15.42
C PHE A 65 2.03 5.23 16.82
N ASP A 66 1.97 6.53 16.99
CA ASP A 66 2.15 7.22 18.26
C ASP A 66 1.02 8.24 18.43
N LYS A 67 0.35 8.24 19.57
CA LYS A 67 -0.70 9.23 19.87
C LYS A 67 -0.12 10.63 20.01
N ASN A 68 1.14 10.75 20.39
CA ASN A 68 1.86 12.02 20.35
C ASN A 68 2.31 12.27 18.90
N LEU A 69 1.66 13.24 18.24
CA LEU A 69 1.88 13.53 16.83
C LEU A 69 3.29 14.06 16.56
N ASP A 70 3.90 14.81 17.49
CA ASP A 70 5.29 15.29 17.33
C ASP A 70 6.29 14.12 17.29
N ASN A 71 6.03 13.09 18.10
CA ASN A 71 6.84 11.87 18.09
C ASN A 71 6.61 11.08 16.80
N LEU A 72 5.36 10.98 16.37
CA LEU A 72 4.99 10.30 15.13
C LEU A 72 5.66 10.97 13.93
N GLU A 73 5.59 12.29 13.84
CA GLU A 73 6.23 13.08 12.78
C GLU A 73 7.73 12.79 12.70
N LYS A 74 8.43 12.84 13.82
CA LYS A 74 9.88 12.57 13.88
C LYS A 74 10.21 11.14 13.41
N LYS A 75 9.45 10.15 13.89
CA LYS A 75 9.62 8.75 13.48
C LYS A 75 9.35 8.58 11.99
N PHE A 76 8.29 9.22 11.49
CA PHE A 76 7.88 9.13 10.10
C PHE A 76 8.91 9.79 9.18
N ALA A 77 9.35 10.99 9.50
CA ALA A 77 10.40 11.69 8.76
C ALA A 77 11.69 10.88 8.68
N LYS A 78 12.11 10.26 9.79
CA LYS A 78 13.27 9.37 9.82
C LYS A 78 13.10 8.16 8.90
N SER A 79 11.93 7.51 8.95
CA SER A 79 11.63 6.35 8.09
C SER A 79 11.61 6.74 6.60
N LEU A 80 10.99 7.88 6.27
CA LEU A 80 10.93 8.40 4.93
C LEU A 80 12.33 8.73 4.39
N THR A 81 13.15 9.45 5.18
CA THR A 81 14.54 9.76 4.81
C THR A 81 15.35 8.50 4.54
N ASN A 82 15.24 7.48 5.40
CA ASN A 82 15.89 6.20 5.18
C ASN A 82 15.42 5.52 3.89
N THR A 83 14.12 5.59 3.61
CA THR A 83 13.56 5.00 2.40
C THR A 83 14.09 5.70 1.15
N ILE A 84 14.19 7.03 1.18
CA ILE A 84 14.76 7.82 0.07
C ILE A 84 16.21 7.44 -0.15
N SER A 85 17.03 7.41 0.91
CA SER A 85 18.46 7.12 0.82
C SER A 85 18.77 5.71 0.28
N ASN A 86 17.89 4.74 0.55
CA ASN A 86 18.07 3.35 0.16
C ASN A 86 17.20 2.92 -1.03
N TYR A 87 16.47 3.85 -1.64
CA TYR A 87 15.49 3.52 -2.69
C TYR A 87 16.12 2.70 -3.82
N TRP A 88 17.28 3.11 -4.30
CA TRP A 88 17.98 2.50 -5.44
C TRP A 88 18.85 1.30 -5.07
N SER A 89 18.86 0.85 -3.81
CA SER A 89 19.58 -0.35 -3.44
C SER A 89 19.02 -1.58 -4.18
N GLU A 90 19.87 -2.51 -4.56
CA GLU A 90 19.47 -3.72 -5.28
C GLU A 90 18.40 -4.51 -4.53
N GLU A 91 18.53 -4.59 -3.19
CA GLU A 91 17.56 -5.27 -2.34
C GLU A 91 16.18 -4.61 -2.41
N ASN A 92 16.10 -3.28 -2.34
CA ASN A 92 14.83 -2.56 -2.43
C ASN A 92 14.21 -2.69 -3.82
N GLN A 93 14.99 -2.60 -4.88
CA GLN A 93 14.48 -2.76 -6.25
C GLN A 93 13.90 -4.16 -6.47
N LYS A 94 14.53 -5.21 -5.94
CA LYS A 94 13.98 -6.58 -5.97
C LYS A 94 12.66 -6.67 -5.19
N LYS A 95 12.59 -6.05 -4.02
CA LYS A 95 11.35 -6.03 -3.20
C LYS A 95 10.22 -5.27 -3.89
N ILE A 96 10.50 -4.14 -4.52
CA ILE A 96 9.50 -3.34 -5.26
C ILE A 96 8.98 -4.14 -6.46
N LYS A 97 9.85 -4.82 -7.18
CA LYS A 97 9.44 -5.68 -8.29
C LYS A 97 8.51 -6.80 -7.83
N LEU A 98 8.91 -7.52 -6.77
CA LEU A 98 8.09 -8.58 -6.19
C LEU A 98 6.75 -8.04 -5.66
N GLN A 99 6.76 -6.87 -5.01
CA GLN A 99 5.56 -6.17 -4.56
C GLN A 99 4.61 -5.91 -5.73
N HIS A 100 5.11 -5.29 -6.80
CA HIS A 100 4.32 -4.97 -7.99
C HIS A 100 3.65 -6.22 -8.58
N GLU A 101 4.41 -7.30 -8.78
CA GLU A 101 3.91 -8.56 -9.31
C GLU A 101 2.86 -9.19 -8.39
N THR A 102 3.15 -9.25 -7.08
CA THR A 102 2.25 -9.87 -6.07
C THR A 102 0.94 -9.09 -5.95
N ILE A 103 1.00 -7.76 -5.84
CA ILE A 103 -0.19 -6.93 -5.63
C ILE A 103 -1.09 -6.96 -6.87
N ASN A 104 -0.51 -6.86 -8.07
CA ASN A 104 -1.29 -6.95 -9.31
C ASN A 104 -1.96 -8.31 -9.49
N LEU A 105 -1.31 -9.41 -9.08
CA LEU A 105 -1.93 -10.73 -9.09
C LEU A 105 -3.03 -10.84 -8.04
N THR A 106 -2.75 -10.45 -6.79
CA THR A 106 -3.63 -10.68 -5.65
C THR A 106 -4.89 -9.81 -5.68
N TYR A 107 -4.76 -8.55 -6.13
CA TYR A 107 -5.85 -7.57 -6.12
C TYR A 107 -6.46 -7.34 -7.50
N SER A 108 -6.14 -8.17 -8.49
CA SER A 108 -6.81 -8.11 -9.80
C SER A 108 -8.28 -8.53 -9.72
N TRP A 109 -9.12 -7.97 -10.57
CA TRP A 109 -10.51 -8.40 -10.68
C TRP A 109 -10.64 -9.85 -11.16
N GLU A 110 -9.71 -10.32 -11.97
CA GLU A 110 -9.64 -11.71 -12.43
C GLU A 110 -9.52 -12.67 -11.23
N THR A 111 -8.57 -12.40 -10.32
CA THR A 111 -8.37 -13.21 -9.12
C THR A 111 -9.56 -13.08 -8.17
N ARG A 112 -10.00 -11.86 -7.88
CA ARG A 112 -11.09 -11.62 -6.94
C ARG A 112 -12.43 -12.18 -7.41
N SER A 113 -12.75 -12.11 -8.70
CA SER A 113 -13.99 -12.69 -9.22
C SER A 113 -14.03 -14.21 -9.03
N VAL A 114 -12.92 -14.90 -9.24
CA VAL A 114 -12.84 -16.36 -9.02
C VAL A 114 -13.05 -16.71 -7.54
N GLU A 115 -12.43 -15.96 -6.62
CA GLU A 115 -12.62 -16.15 -5.17
C GLU A 115 -14.08 -15.94 -4.75
N TRP A 116 -14.74 -14.89 -5.27
CA TRP A 116 -16.14 -14.62 -4.97
C TRP A 116 -17.09 -15.69 -5.53
N ILE A 117 -16.86 -16.16 -6.76
CA ILE A 117 -17.64 -17.26 -7.35
C ILE A 117 -17.53 -18.51 -6.48
N LYS A 118 -16.30 -18.89 -6.08
CA LYS A 118 -16.07 -20.03 -5.21
C LYS A 118 -16.80 -19.89 -3.86
N PHE A 119 -16.67 -18.72 -3.22
CA PHE A 119 -17.35 -18.42 -1.96
C PHE A 119 -18.88 -18.56 -2.08
N PHE A 120 -19.50 -18.02 -3.12
CA PHE A 120 -20.95 -18.14 -3.32
C PHE A 120 -21.38 -19.59 -3.61
N ASP A 121 -20.59 -20.35 -4.35
CA ASP A 121 -20.87 -21.76 -4.61
C ASP A 121 -20.79 -22.61 -3.33
N GLU A 122 -19.82 -22.36 -2.46
CA GLU A 122 -19.71 -23.01 -1.17
C GLU A 122 -20.87 -22.62 -0.23
N ALA A 123 -21.20 -21.35 -0.14
CA ALA A 123 -22.33 -20.87 0.68
C ALA A 123 -23.67 -21.44 0.22
N ARG A 124 -23.86 -21.67 -1.09
CA ARG A 124 -25.07 -22.29 -1.64
C ARG A 124 -25.18 -23.78 -1.31
N LYS A 125 -24.03 -24.49 -1.21
CA LYS A 125 -24.01 -25.93 -0.86
C LYS A 125 -24.19 -26.18 0.64
N ALA A 126 -23.97 -25.17 1.48
CA ALA A 126 -24.11 -25.26 2.93
C ALA A 126 -25.55 -25.10 3.44
N LYS A 127 -26.52 -24.82 2.55
CA LYS A 127 -27.97 -24.81 2.81
C LYS A 127 -28.59 -26.14 2.43
#